data_560c0b493a69cef94e70f606a723f047
#
_entry.id   560c0b493a69cef94e70f606a723f047
#
_cell.length_a   1.000
_cell.length_b   1.000
_cell.length_c   1.000
_cell.angle_alpha   90.00
_cell.angle_beta   90.00
_cell.angle_gamma   90.00
#
_symmetry.space_group_name_H-M   'P 1'
#
loop_
_entity.id
_entity.type
_entity.pdbx_description
1 polymer ?
#
loop_
_entity_poly.entity_id
_entity_poly.type
_entity_poly.pdbx_seq_one_letter_code
_entity_poly.pdbx_strand_id
1 'polypeptide(L)'
;MPLTRRKHFLGCAAALTATAVSLTGAMDAQSASAAGTAGVAGHAAGAAPRPRPADDPDPVADAIADATDAANAAGAGDFDGPGPGDIGDDIGRALEDERAEAADTREKPGAGEERTGAGQLSAARATTGDPRAAGATVYKGRAFDTCHAPSLTTLRAWRSSPYRAVGVYYGGRGRACPNQPYLGPRWMRGARAMGWRVLPVYVGSQSRCVGSAHKKHVPIGARPWTQGKAEGRDAVRRAKAMAMAPRSALYLDMEAYNFRKKGCARTTLAFIRGWSRTVRAHGYLPGFYSSADSGVRHMETARRAGVKDLPAVMWFARWHMGPSVNKERSLAGGAWKPHRRIHQYAGDVTETHGGRRMRIDRNAVDAPVAVIK
;
A
#
# COMPACT_ATOMS: atom_id res chain seq x y z
N MET A 1 -41.87 -37.56 -29.51
CA MET A 1 -42.65 -36.31 -29.42
C MET A 1 -42.33 -35.67 -28.10
N PRO A 2 -41.70 -34.53 -28.08
CA PRO A 2 -41.35 -33.79 -26.85
C PRO A 2 -42.29 -32.62 -26.65
N LEU A 3 -42.63 -32.35 -25.41
CA LEU A 3 -43.39 -31.19 -24.97
C LEU A 3 -42.43 -30.16 -24.34
N THR A 4 -42.28 -29.06 -25.07
CA THR A 4 -41.61 -27.84 -24.64
C THR A 4 -42.47 -27.08 -23.63
N ARG A 5 -41.90 -26.74 -22.43
CA ARG A 5 -42.45 -25.73 -21.52
C ARG A 5 -41.59 -24.48 -21.57
N ARG A 6 -42.12 -23.42 -22.13
CA ARG A 6 -41.64 -22.04 -21.99
C ARG A 6 -42.02 -21.50 -20.61
N LYS A 7 -41.06 -20.97 -19.90
CA LYS A 7 -41.31 -20.10 -18.72
C LYS A 7 -41.01 -18.65 -19.10
N HIS A 8 -42.03 -17.82 -19.00
CA HIS A 8 -41.97 -16.38 -19.13
C HIS A 8 -41.41 -15.81 -17.81
N PHE A 9 -40.37 -14.98 -17.87
CA PHE A 9 -39.97 -14.11 -16.78
C PHE A 9 -40.44 -12.69 -17.09
N LEU A 10 -41.34 -12.18 -16.26
CA LEU A 10 -41.73 -10.77 -16.21
C LEU A 10 -40.56 -9.97 -15.57
N GLY A 11 -40.11 -8.95 -16.29
CA GLY A 11 -39.20 -7.94 -15.77
C GLY A 11 -39.99 -6.87 -15.02
N CYS A 12 -39.59 -6.58 -13.79
CA CYS A 12 -39.97 -5.35 -13.08
C CYS A 12 -38.87 -4.32 -13.27
N ALA A 13 -39.16 -3.26 -14.03
CA ALA A 13 -38.36 -2.06 -14.10
C ALA A 13 -38.78 -1.14 -12.95
N ALA A 14 -37.86 -0.82 -12.05
CA ALA A 14 -38.04 0.23 -11.05
C ALA A 14 -37.37 1.51 -11.54
N ALA A 15 -38.19 2.53 -11.81
CA ALA A 15 -37.74 3.87 -12.14
C ALA A 15 -37.39 4.63 -10.86
N LEU A 16 -36.15 5.11 -10.75
CA LEU A 16 -35.72 6.03 -9.72
C LEU A 16 -35.84 7.46 -10.26
N THR A 17 -36.79 8.22 -9.72
CA THR A 17 -36.94 9.66 -9.93
C THR A 17 -35.97 10.41 -9.02
N ALA A 18 -35.09 11.17 -9.63
CA ALA A 18 -34.22 12.12 -8.92
C ALA A 18 -34.99 13.44 -8.72
N THR A 19 -35.21 13.81 -7.47
CA THR A 19 -35.73 15.14 -7.10
C THR A 19 -34.56 16.09 -6.84
N ALA A 20 -34.41 17.08 -7.70
CA ALA A 20 -33.50 18.21 -7.50
C ALA A 20 -34.21 19.25 -6.60
N VAL A 21 -33.59 19.57 -5.47
CA VAL A 21 -34.00 20.69 -4.61
C VAL A 21 -33.07 21.88 -4.91
N SER A 22 -33.64 22.90 -5.56
CA SER A 22 -33.00 24.20 -5.75
C SER A 22 -33.34 25.09 -4.53
N LEU A 23 -32.31 25.54 -3.82
CA LEU A 23 -32.44 26.62 -2.82
C LEU A 23 -31.84 27.90 -3.43
N THR A 24 -32.73 28.80 -3.83
CA THR A 24 -32.45 30.21 -4.05
C THR A 24 -32.79 30.95 -2.76
N GLY A 25 -31.82 31.57 -2.11
CA GLY A 25 -32.01 32.47 -0.98
C GLY A 25 -31.39 33.81 -1.26
N ALA A 26 -32.25 34.85 -1.31
CA ALA A 26 -31.94 36.21 -1.64
C ALA A 26 -31.13 36.93 -0.56
N MET A 27 -30.27 37.83 -1.00
CA MET A 27 -29.60 38.86 -0.18
C MET A 27 -30.60 39.97 0.15
N ASP A 28 -30.62 40.40 1.39
CA ASP A 28 -31.11 41.69 1.78
C ASP A 28 -30.03 42.43 2.55
N ALA A 29 -29.67 43.59 1.96
CA ALA A 29 -28.82 44.59 2.55
C ALA A 29 -29.68 45.61 3.30
N GLN A 30 -29.39 45.88 4.55
CA GLN A 30 -29.85 47.07 5.21
C GLN A 30 -28.73 47.79 5.98
N SER A 31 -28.44 48.97 5.49
CA SER A 31 -27.62 49.98 6.12
C SER A 31 -28.37 50.67 7.25
N ALA A 32 -27.70 50.87 8.39
CA ALA A 32 -28.10 51.95 9.32
C ALA A 32 -26.82 52.49 10.02
N SER A 33 -26.62 53.75 9.83
CA SER A 33 -25.64 54.64 10.45
C SER A 33 -26.19 55.17 11.78
N ALA A 34 -25.30 55.33 12.79
CA ALA A 34 -25.18 56.51 13.64
C ALA A 34 -24.28 56.27 14.88
N ALA A 35 -23.24 57.01 14.88
CA ALA A 35 -22.66 57.92 15.89
C ALA A 35 -22.63 57.54 17.40
N GLY A 36 -21.42 57.56 17.95
CA GLY A 36 -21.07 58.32 19.17
C GLY A 36 -20.75 57.49 20.41
N THR A 37 -19.56 57.43 20.81
CA THR A 37 -18.86 58.10 21.92
C THR A 37 -17.74 57.20 22.50
N ALA A 38 -16.65 57.87 22.83
CA ALA A 38 -15.39 57.30 23.34
C ALA A 38 -15.54 56.64 24.71
N GLY A 39 -14.72 55.58 24.92
CA GLY A 39 -14.54 54.95 26.24
C GLY A 39 -13.50 53.84 26.22
N VAL A 40 -12.32 54.22 26.65
CA VAL A 40 -11.26 53.44 27.41
C VAL A 40 -10.82 52.06 26.87
N ALA A 41 -9.53 52.02 26.56
CA ALA A 41 -8.73 50.86 26.21
C ALA A 41 -8.80 49.74 27.26
N GLY A 42 -9.20 48.55 26.78
CA GLY A 42 -8.94 47.26 27.43
C GLY A 42 -8.33 46.33 26.43
N HIS A 43 -7.04 46.03 26.54
CA HIS A 43 -6.37 45.02 25.76
C HIS A 43 -6.94 43.64 26.09
N ALA A 44 -7.93 43.17 25.33
CA ALA A 44 -8.27 41.75 25.29
C ALA A 44 -7.30 41.10 24.33
N ALA A 45 -6.33 40.36 24.88
CA ALA A 45 -5.50 39.43 24.13
C ALA A 45 -6.41 38.44 23.44
N GLY A 46 -6.45 38.49 22.11
CA GLY A 46 -7.14 37.51 21.28
C GLY A 46 -6.58 36.12 21.60
N ALA A 47 -7.44 35.29 22.18
CA ALA A 47 -7.12 33.89 22.36
C ALA A 47 -6.88 33.27 20.98
N ALA A 48 -5.67 32.80 20.75
CA ALA A 48 -5.34 31.99 19.59
C ALA A 48 -6.31 30.81 19.54
N PRO A 49 -6.83 30.44 18.34
CA PRO A 49 -7.69 29.29 18.22
C PRO A 49 -6.98 28.08 18.83
N ARG A 50 -7.65 27.41 19.74
CA ARG A 50 -7.14 26.14 20.33
C ARG A 50 -6.85 25.19 19.19
N PRO A 51 -5.64 24.57 19.13
CA PRO A 51 -5.40 23.51 18.16
C PRO A 51 -6.44 22.42 18.37
N ARG A 52 -7.10 22.00 17.27
CA ARG A 52 -7.98 20.82 17.29
C ARG A 52 -7.23 19.66 17.91
N PRO A 53 -7.89 18.77 18.69
CA PRO A 53 -7.29 17.53 19.07
C PRO A 53 -6.75 16.82 17.84
N ALA A 54 -5.47 16.47 17.80
CA ALA A 54 -4.78 15.90 16.66
C ALA A 54 -5.24 14.45 16.33
N ASP A 55 -6.34 13.99 16.90
CA ASP A 55 -6.90 12.66 16.77
C ASP A 55 -8.16 12.60 15.88
N ASP A 56 -8.63 13.73 15.30
CA ASP A 56 -9.68 13.71 14.30
C ASP A 56 -9.05 13.43 12.93
N PRO A 57 -9.33 12.25 12.32
CA PRO A 57 -8.87 11.95 10.96
C PRO A 57 -9.47 12.96 9.98
N ASP A 58 -8.69 13.36 8.97
CA ASP A 58 -9.18 14.19 7.88
C ASP A 58 -10.17 13.35 7.04
N PRO A 59 -11.48 13.63 7.09
CA PRO A 59 -12.48 12.79 6.44
C PRO A 59 -12.33 12.76 4.91
N VAL A 60 -11.66 13.75 4.31
CA VAL A 60 -11.41 13.78 2.87
C VAL A 60 -10.22 12.89 2.50
N ALA A 61 -9.15 12.91 3.29
CA ALA A 61 -7.99 12.07 3.05
C ALA A 61 -8.31 10.59 3.29
N ASP A 62 -9.12 10.29 4.31
CA ASP A 62 -9.59 8.92 4.57
C ASP A 62 -10.52 8.44 3.44
N ALA A 63 -11.45 9.27 2.97
CA ALA A 63 -12.32 8.92 1.84
C ALA A 63 -11.55 8.66 0.53
N ILE A 64 -10.44 9.35 0.29
CA ILE A 64 -9.58 9.10 -0.88
C ILE A 64 -8.80 7.79 -0.72
N ALA A 65 -8.26 7.52 0.47
CA ALA A 65 -7.58 6.26 0.76
C ALA A 65 -8.53 5.08 0.61
N ASP A 66 -9.74 5.19 1.13
CA ASP A 66 -10.77 4.17 1.06
C ASP A 66 -11.25 3.86 -0.34
N ALA A 67 -11.49 4.89 -1.17
CA ALA A 67 -11.86 4.71 -2.57
C ALA A 67 -10.73 3.98 -3.34
N THR A 68 -9.48 4.17 -2.92
CA THR A 68 -8.31 3.55 -3.49
C THR A 68 -8.23 2.07 -3.09
N ASP A 69 -8.43 1.77 -1.82
CA ASP A 69 -8.38 0.40 -1.31
C ASP A 69 -9.61 -0.42 -1.73
N ALA A 70 -10.79 0.20 -1.80
CA ALA A 70 -11.98 -0.41 -2.38
C ALA A 70 -11.78 -0.76 -3.88
N ALA A 71 -11.13 0.12 -4.64
CA ALA A 71 -10.79 -0.14 -6.04
C ALA A 71 -9.77 -1.29 -6.17
N ASN A 72 -8.83 -1.42 -5.22
CA ASN A 72 -7.90 -2.55 -5.15
C ASN A 72 -8.62 -3.88 -4.87
N ALA A 73 -9.59 -3.88 -3.99
CA ALA A 73 -10.34 -5.06 -3.61
C ALA A 73 -11.43 -5.40 -4.63
N ALA A 74 -12.09 -4.39 -5.21
CA ALA A 74 -13.15 -4.54 -6.21
C ALA A 74 -12.62 -4.75 -7.64
N GLY A 75 -11.34 -4.51 -7.91
CA GLY A 75 -10.70 -4.72 -9.22
C GLY A 75 -10.62 -6.18 -9.68
N ALA A 76 -11.38 -7.04 -9.03
CA ALA A 76 -11.58 -8.46 -9.32
C ALA A 76 -12.77 -8.74 -10.26
N GLY A 77 -13.14 -7.82 -11.15
CA GLY A 77 -13.99 -8.19 -12.27
C GLY A 77 -13.37 -9.38 -13.03
N ASP A 78 -14.17 -10.39 -13.34
CA ASP A 78 -13.74 -11.55 -14.10
C ASP A 78 -13.12 -11.08 -15.42
N PHE A 79 -11.82 -10.96 -15.41
CA PHE A 79 -11.05 -10.72 -16.61
C PHE A 79 -10.75 -12.08 -17.24
N ASP A 80 -11.51 -12.50 -18.22
CA ASP A 80 -11.15 -13.61 -19.11
C ASP A 80 -9.81 -13.30 -19.79
N GLY A 81 -8.79 -14.12 -19.54
CA GLY A 81 -7.41 -13.78 -19.86
C GLY A 81 -6.93 -14.28 -21.24
N PRO A 82 -5.93 -13.60 -21.82
CA PRO A 82 -5.14 -14.20 -22.88
C PRO A 82 -4.42 -15.45 -22.38
N GLY A 83 -4.18 -16.39 -23.27
CA GLY A 83 -3.54 -17.66 -22.96
C GLY A 83 -2.10 -17.49 -22.43
N PRO A 84 -1.48 -18.55 -21.88
CA PRO A 84 -0.16 -18.52 -21.27
C PRO A 84 0.98 -18.04 -22.19
N GLY A 85 0.83 -18.06 -23.51
CA GLY A 85 1.85 -17.69 -24.48
C GLY A 85 2.13 -16.19 -24.56
N ASP A 86 1.08 -15.35 -24.51
CA ASP A 86 1.22 -13.88 -24.67
C ASP A 86 1.94 -13.19 -23.50
N ILE A 87 1.87 -13.77 -22.30
CA ILE A 87 2.53 -13.22 -21.11
C ILE A 87 4.02 -13.60 -21.09
N GLY A 88 4.37 -14.76 -21.68
CA GLY A 88 5.76 -15.21 -21.80
C GLY A 88 6.61 -14.24 -22.63
N ASP A 89 6.09 -13.76 -23.74
CA ASP A 89 6.77 -12.82 -24.63
C ASP A 89 6.96 -11.43 -23.98
N ASP A 90 5.97 -10.95 -23.22
CA ASP A 90 6.11 -9.68 -22.50
C ASP A 90 7.13 -9.77 -21.34
N ILE A 91 7.27 -10.94 -20.74
CA ILE A 91 8.32 -11.21 -19.74
C ILE A 91 9.69 -11.24 -20.40
N GLY A 92 9.85 -11.89 -21.56
CA GLY A 92 11.08 -11.91 -22.35
C GLY A 92 11.56 -10.51 -22.70
N ARG A 93 10.69 -9.68 -23.23
CA ARG A 93 10.97 -8.27 -23.58
C ARG A 93 11.27 -7.40 -22.36
N ALA A 94 10.64 -7.66 -21.20
CA ALA A 94 10.96 -6.94 -19.95
C ALA A 94 12.41 -7.19 -19.51
N LEU A 95 12.94 -8.38 -19.76
CA LEU A 95 14.35 -8.74 -19.49
C LEU A 95 15.32 -8.11 -20.49
N GLU A 96 14.90 -7.94 -21.74
CA GLU A 96 15.68 -7.26 -22.79
C GLU A 96 15.77 -5.76 -22.53
N ASP A 97 14.66 -5.11 -22.20
CA ASP A 97 14.63 -3.67 -21.83
C ASP A 97 15.50 -3.39 -20.61
N GLU A 98 15.48 -4.28 -19.61
CA GLU A 98 16.35 -4.17 -18.42
C GLU A 98 17.84 -4.21 -18.82
N ARG A 99 18.22 -5.11 -19.73
CA ARG A 99 19.61 -5.20 -20.22
C ARG A 99 20.01 -3.95 -20.99
N ALA A 100 19.10 -3.41 -21.81
CA ALA A 100 19.33 -2.17 -22.57
C ALA A 100 19.46 -0.97 -21.62
N GLU A 101 18.55 -0.81 -20.62
CA GLU A 101 18.65 0.25 -19.61
C GLU A 101 19.92 0.11 -18.73
N ALA A 102 20.34 -1.12 -18.43
CA ALA A 102 21.56 -1.38 -17.64
C ALA A 102 22.83 -1.11 -18.46
N ALA A 103 22.80 -1.29 -19.78
CA ALA A 103 23.92 -0.99 -20.68
C ALA A 103 24.09 0.53 -20.87
N ASP A 104 22.98 1.28 -20.97
CA ASP A 104 22.97 2.74 -21.12
C ASP A 104 23.43 3.44 -19.82
N THR A 105 23.19 2.84 -18.67
CA THR A 105 23.67 3.30 -17.37
C THR A 105 24.99 2.63 -16.98
N ARG A 106 26.04 2.72 -17.79
CA ARG A 106 27.41 2.45 -17.33
C ARG A 106 27.79 3.51 -16.31
N GLU A 107 27.26 3.33 -15.12
CA GLU A 107 27.62 4.08 -13.93
C GLU A 107 29.09 3.77 -13.64
N LYS A 108 29.99 4.76 -13.80
CA LYS A 108 31.36 4.68 -13.25
C LYS A 108 31.20 4.22 -11.78
N PRO A 109 31.98 3.22 -11.34
CA PRO A 109 31.97 2.83 -9.95
C PRO A 109 32.36 4.04 -9.09
N GLY A 110 31.39 4.65 -8.45
CA GLY A 110 31.62 5.63 -7.40
C GLY A 110 32.38 4.95 -6.28
N ALA A 111 33.57 5.46 -5.97
CA ALA A 111 34.38 5.00 -4.86
C ALA A 111 33.60 5.08 -3.56
N GLY A 112 33.50 3.98 -2.81
CA GLY A 112 33.24 3.98 -1.39
C GLY A 112 31.85 3.55 -0.91
N GLU A 113 31.43 2.33 -1.23
CA GLU A 113 30.57 1.57 -0.31
C GLU A 113 31.09 0.12 -0.29
N GLU A 114 31.92 -0.20 0.68
CA GLU A 114 32.28 -1.59 1.00
C GLU A 114 31.01 -2.36 1.36
N ARG A 115 30.52 -3.14 0.41
CA ARG A 115 29.45 -4.11 0.63
C ARG A 115 30.02 -5.24 1.45
N THR A 116 29.78 -5.25 2.73
CA THR A 116 30.12 -6.40 3.57
C THR A 116 29.37 -7.63 3.03
N GLY A 117 30.12 -8.61 2.53
CA GLY A 117 29.59 -9.83 1.88
C GLY A 117 28.56 -10.60 2.74
N ALA A 118 28.60 -10.43 4.05
CA ALA A 118 27.64 -11.02 5.00
C ALA A 118 26.21 -10.47 4.81
N GLY A 119 26.03 -9.16 4.48
CA GLY A 119 24.72 -8.57 4.22
C GLY A 119 24.08 -9.08 2.92
N GLN A 120 24.86 -9.32 1.88
CA GLN A 120 24.38 -9.85 0.60
C GLN A 120 23.95 -11.31 0.72
N LEU A 121 24.70 -12.16 1.41
CA LEU A 121 24.37 -13.57 1.63
C LEU A 121 23.10 -13.72 2.48
N SER A 122 22.90 -12.87 3.49
CA SER A 122 21.71 -12.84 4.32
C SER A 122 20.46 -12.44 3.52
N ALA A 123 20.55 -11.42 2.66
CA ALA A 123 19.44 -10.97 1.82
C ALA A 123 19.06 -12.00 0.75
N ALA A 124 20.03 -12.67 0.13
CA ALA A 124 19.79 -13.75 -0.83
C ALA A 124 19.06 -14.93 -0.19
N ARG A 125 19.45 -15.34 1.02
CA ARG A 125 18.80 -16.40 1.78
C ARG A 125 17.36 -16.04 2.19
N ALA A 126 17.07 -14.74 2.44
CA ALA A 126 15.74 -14.28 2.79
C ALA A 126 14.73 -14.31 1.62
N THR A 127 15.21 -14.47 0.37
CA THR A 127 14.31 -14.59 -0.80
C THR A 127 13.93 -16.04 -1.11
N THR A 128 14.63 -17.02 -0.51
CA THR A 128 14.38 -18.46 -0.66
C THR A 128 14.33 -19.10 0.72
N GLY A 129 13.46 -20.08 0.92
CA GLY A 129 13.31 -20.76 2.22
C GLY A 129 12.68 -19.89 3.31
N ASP A 130 12.87 -20.26 4.57
CA ASP A 130 12.32 -19.56 5.73
C ASP A 130 13.08 -18.23 5.99
N PRO A 131 12.41 -17.06 5.99
CA PRO A 131 13.08 -15.77 6.23
C PRO A 131 13.70 -15.67 7.63
N ARG A 132 13.24 -16.45 8.60
CA ARG A 132 13.82 -16.50 9.97
C ARG A 132 15.25 -17.04 9.94
N ALA A 133 15.55 -18.00 9.06
CA ALA A 133 16.90 -18.52 8.89
C ALA A 133 17.91 -17.45 8.42
N ALA A 134 17.41 -16.40 7.77
CA ALA A 134 18.20 -15.23 7.39
C ALA A 134 18.13 -14.08 8.42
N GLY A 135 17.59 -14.34 9.61
CA GLY A 135 17.51 -13.39 10.72
C GLY A 135 16.39 -12.36 10.60
N ALA A 136 15.37 -12.60 9.74
CA ALA A 136 14.21 -11.75 9.70
C ALA A 136 13.32 -11.95 10.94
N THR A 137 12.74 -10.87 11.44
CA THR A 137 11.70 -10.95 12.48
C THR A 137 10.37 -11.22 11.80
N VAL A 138 9.79 -12.39 12.07
CA VAL A 138 8.47 -12.79 11.55
C VAL A 138 7.40 -12.53 12.61
N TYR A 139 6.26 -12.01 12.18
CA TYR A 139 5.05 -11.92 12.97
C TYR A 139 3.96 -12.81 12.37
N LYS A 140 3.23 -13.53 13.23
CA LYS A 140 2.05 -14.30 12.86
C LYS A 140 0.89 -13.86 13.75
N GLY A 141 -0.20 -13.39 13.14
CA GLY A 141 -1.34 -12.89 13.89
C GLY A 141 -2.19 -11.89 13.09
N ARG A 142 -2.98 -11.09 13.80
CA ARG A 142 -3.82 -10.04 13.20
C ARG A 142 -3.11 -8.71 13.18
N ALA A 143 -3.26 -7.97 12.09
CA ALA A 143 -2.80 -6.60 11.92
C ALA A 143 -3.92 -5.74 11.34
N PHE A 144 -3.74 -4.44 11.43
CA PHE A 144 -4.51 -3.47 10.66
C PHE A 144 -3.56 -2.52 9.94
N ASP A 145 -4.02 -1.90 8.87
CA ASP A 145 -3.41 -0.72 8.30
C ASP A 145 -4.41 0.43 8.23
N THR A 146 -3.90 1.65 8.15
CA THR A 146 -4.71 2.87 8.16
C THR A 146 -3.91 4.02 7.55
N CYS A 147 -4.60 4.95 6.89
CA CYS A 147 -3.97 6.03 6.11
C CYS A 147 -3.02 6.88 6.96
N HIS A 148 -3.44 7.34 8.12
CA HIS A 148 -2.60 8.06 9.07
C HIS A 148 -2.11 7.13 10.18
N ALA A 149 -0.81 7.14 10.45
CA ALA A 149 -0.28 6.43 11.62
C ALA A 149 -0.94 6.98 12.89
N PRO A 150 -1.56 6.13 13.73
CA PRO A 150 -2.23 6.58 14.95
C PRO A 150 -1.23 7.12 15.96
N SER A 151 -1.67 8.00 16.88
CA SER A 151 -0.84 8.45 17.98
C SER A 151 -0.41 7.28 18.89
N LEU A 152 0.70 7.43 19.62
CA LEU A 152 1.12 6.42 20.60
C LEU A 152 0.07 6.21 21.69
N THR A 153 -0.72 7.23 22.01
CA THR A 153 -1.84 7.14 22.97
C THR A 153 -2.94 6.25 22.40
N THR A 154 -3.29 6.44 21.12
CA THR A 154 -4.26 5.59 20.44
C THR A 154 -3.77 4.14 20.32
N LEU A 155 -2.49 3.92 19.95
CA LEU A 155 -1.92 2.57 19.93
C LEU A 155 -1.93 1.89 21.31
N ARG A 156 -1.73 2.66 22.39
CA ARG A 156 -1.83 2.13 23.77
C ARG A 156 -3.26 1.67 24.08
N ALA A 157 -4.27 2.48 23.74
CA ALA A 157 -5.68 2.12 23.90
C ALA A 157 -6.04 0.87 23.07
N TRP A 158 -5.56 0.79 21.84
CA TRP A 158 -5.79 -0.32 20.92
C TRP A 158 -5.11 -1.63 21.29
N ARG A 159 -4.32 -1.66 22.37
CA ARG A 159 -3.83 -2.93 22.94
C ARG A 159 -4.94 -3.81 23.51
N SER A 160 -6.13 -3.29 23.74
CA SER A 160 -7.32 -4.07 24.06
C SER A 160 -7.91 -4.82 22.84
N SER A 161 -7.48 -4.46 21.62
CA SER A 161 -7.90 -5.13 20.37
C SER A 161 -7.18 -6.47 20.15
N PRO A 162 -7.63 -7.28 19.18
CA PRO A 162 -6.92 -8.50 18.78
C PRO A 162 -5.65 -8.24 17.95
N TYR A 163 -5.39 -7.01 17.56
CA TYR A 163 -4.26 -6.62 16.69
C TYR A 163 -2.97 -6.46 17.49
N ARG A 164 -1.83 -6.86 16.87
CA ARG A 164 -0.49 -6.65 17.43
C ARG A 164 0.52 -6.19 16.38
N ALA A 165 0.03 -5.91 15.15
CA ALA A 165 0.82 -5.26 14.12
C ALA A 165 0.02 -4.17 13.45
N VAL A 166 0.72 -3.14 12.94
CA VAL A 166 0.13 -1.98 12.27
C VAL A 166 0.89 -1.68 10.98
N GLY A 167 0.14 -1.54 9.88
CA GLY A 167 0.62 -1.02 8.61
C GLY A 167 0.70 0.50 8.65
N VAL A 168 1.83 1.08 8.18
CA VAL A 168 2.04 2.53 8.14
C VAL A 168 2.69 2.96 6.84
N TYR A 169 2.17 4.01 6.24
CA TYR A 169 2.60 4.54 4.94
C TYR A 169 3.79 5.49 5.12
N TYR A 170 5.00 4.92 5.26
CA TYR A 170 6.19 5.68 5.66
C TYR A 170 6.86 6.47 4.54
N GLY A 171 6.53 6.21 3.27
CA GLY A 171 7.21 6.85 2.16
C GLY A 171 6.53 6.66 0.81
N GLY A 172 7.10 7.29 -0.19
CA GLY A 172 6.64 7.25 -1.57
C GLY A 172 5.80 8.46 -1.97
N ARG A 173 5.82 8.78 -3.27
CA ARG A 173 5.15 9.95 -3.83
C ARG A 173 3.65 9.75 -4.09
N GLY A 174 3.20 8.48 -4.08
CA GLY A 174 1.82 8.11 -4.37
C GLY A 174 0.93 7.96 -3.13
N ARG A 175 1.40 8.35 -1.94
CA ARG A 175 0.60 8.26 -0.70
C ARG A 175 -0.63 9.15 -0.76
N ALA A 176 -1.78 8.61 -0.38
CA ALA A 176 -3.02 9.38 -0.22
C ALA A 176 -2.91 10.33 0.98
N CYS A 177 -2.33 9.88 2.10
CA CYS A 177 -2.08 10.68 3.29
C CYS A 177 -0.57 11.03 3.40
N PRO A 178 -0.07 12.05 2.68
CA PRO A 178 1.36 12.38 2.70
C PRO A 178 1.81 12.99 4.04
N ASN A 179 0.91 13.69 4.71
CA ASN A 179 1.17 14.26 6.03
C ASN A 179 0.94 13.18 7.11
N GLN A 180 1.99 12.87 7.85
CA GLN A 180 1.99 11.83 8.89
C GLN A 180 2.46 12.46 10.21
N PRO A 181 1.58 13.15 10.96
CA PRO A 181 1.98 14.02 12.07
C PRO A 181 2.67 13.26 13.22
N TYR A 182 2.39 11.98 13.37
CA TYR A 182 2.98 11.17 14.47
C TYR A 182 4.14 10.30 14.00
N LEU A 183 4.21 9.97 12.70
CA LEU A 183 5.13 8.96 12.19
C LEU A 183 6.58 9.48 12.15
N GLY A 184 7.47 8.81 12.87
CA GLY A 184 8.88 9.14 12.93
C GLY A 184 9.66 8.12 13.79
N PRO A 185 10.99 8.28 13.92
CA PRO A 185 11.79 7.30 14.67
C PRO A 185 11.34 7.13 16.13
N ARG A 186 10.87 8.20 16.79
CA ARG A 186 10.32 8.14 18.15
C ARG A 186 9.04 7.31 18.20
N TRP A 187 8.15 7.49 17.22
CA TRP A 187 6.92 6.71 17.11
C TRP A 187 7.24 5.23 16.90
N MET A 188 8.16 4.91 16.00
CA MET A 188 8.57 3.53 15.71
C MET A 188 9.07 2.82 16.98
N ARG A 189 9.97 3.48 17.73
CA ARG A 189 10.47 2.93 19.01
C ARG A 189 9.37 2.81 20.06
N GLY A 190 8.48 3.81 20.16
CA GLY A 190 7.35 3.78 21.08
C GLY A 190 6.36 2.66 20.78
N ALA A 191 6.01 2.45 19.52
CA ALA A 191 5.16 1.34 19.07
C ALA A 191 5.82 -0.02 19.43
N ARG A 192 7.10 -0.20 19.10
CA ARG A 192 7.87 -1.40 19.46
C ARG A 192 7.88 -1.66 20.98
N ALA A 193 8.14 -0.62 21.78
CA ALA A 193 8.19 -0.74 23.24
C ALA A 193 6.84 -1.18 23.83
N MET A 194 5.72 -0.82 23.18
CA MET A 194 4.39 -1.30 23.55
C MET A 194 4.06 -2.70 23.00
N GLY A 195 4.99 -3.36 22.31
CA GLY A 195 4.82 -4.69 21.74
C GLY A 195 4.16 -4.73 20.36
N TRP A 196 3.94 -3.57 19.72
CA TRP A 196 3.47 -3.50 18.34
C TRP A 196 4.56 -3.92 17.35
N ARG A 197 4.16 -4.64 16.31
CA ARG A 197 4.96 -4.87 15.11
C ARG A 197 4.56 -3.87 14.05
N VAL A 198 5.49 -3.49 13.18
CA VAL A 198 5.22 -2.49 12.13
C VAL A 198 5.41 -3.14 10.75
N LEU A 199 4.44 -2.91 9.88
CA LEU A 199 4.44 -3.28 8.46
C LEU A 199 4.62 -1.99 7.65
N PRO A 200 5.84 -1.63 7.24
CA PRO A 200 6.10 -0.36 6.57
C PRO A 200 5.74 -0.42 5.09
N VAL A 201 4.79 0.43 4.67
CA VAL A 201 4.28 0.52 3.30
C VAL A 201 4.90 1.73 2.58
N TYR A 202 5.40 1.50 1.37
CA TYR A 202 5.94 2.52 0.48
C TYR A 202 5.07 2.63 -0.78
N VAL A 203 4.34 3.73 -0.92
CA VAL A 203 3.48 3.98 -2.09
C VAL A 203 4.25 4.76 -3.13
N GLY A 204 4.87 4.04 -4.06
CA GLY A 204 5.68 4.62 -5.12
C GLY A 204 4.89 5.01 -6.37
N SER A 205 5.59 5.01 -7.49
CA SER A 205 4.95 5.14 -8.80
C SER A 205 4.07 3.94 -9.09
N GLN A 206 2.99 4.20 -9.83
CA GLN A 206 1.95 3.23 -10.12
C GLN A 206 1.98 2.79 -11.59
N SER A 207 1.44 1.61 -11.87
CA SER A 207 1.28 1.14 -13.25
C SER A 207 0.54 2.19 -14.10
N ARG A 208 0.96 2.37 -15.34
CA ARG A 208 0.20 3.22 -16.30
C ARG A 208 -1.21 2.72 -16.56
N CYS A 209 -1.48 1.45 -16.29
CA CYS A 209 -2.78 0.82 -16.39
C CYS A 209 -3.46 0.60 -15.04
N VAL A 210 -3.12 1.44 -14.04
CA VAL A 210 -3.78 1.46 -12.75
C VAL A 210 -5.27 1.77 -12.92
N GLY A 211 -6.12 0.99 -12.22
CA GLY A 211 -7.57 1.20 -12.22
C GLY A 211 -7.98 2.45 -11.45
N SER A 212 -7.31 2.73 -10.34
CA SER A 212 -7.60 3.88 -9.46
C SER A 212 -7.31 5.20 -10.15
N ALA A 213 -8.34 6.05 -10.27
CA ALA A 213 -8.22 7.39 -10.85
C ALA A 213 -7.25 8.27 -10.03
N HIS A 214 -7.27 8.12 -8.70
CA HIS A 214 -6.43 8.88 -7.77
C HIS A 214 -4.94 8.54 -7.84
N LYS A 215 -4.55 7.47 -8.52
CA LYS A 215 -3.15 7.05 -8.69
C LYS A 215 -2.58 7.34 -10.09
N LYS A 216 -3.40 7.80 -11.02
CA LYS A 216 -2.98 8.10 -12.40
C LYS A 216 -1.96 9.25 -12.50
N HIS A 217 -1.86 10.11 -11.48
CA HIS A 217 -0.94 11.25 -11.44
C HIS A 217 0.52 10.87 -11.11
N VAL A 218 0.79 9.61 -10.71
CA VAL A 218 2.12 9.12 -10.35
C VAL A 218 2.54 7.90 -11.21
N PRO A 219 2.51 7.99 -12.55
CA PRO A 219 2.77 6.84 -13.40
C PRO A 219 4.24 6.41 -13.39
N ILE A 220 4.47 5.12 -13.65
CA ILE A 220 5.77 4.62 -14.02
C ILE A 220 6.18 5.23 -15.37
N GLY A 221 7.39 5.78 -15.45
CA GLY A 221 7.92 6.49 -16.60
C GLY A 221 8.44 5.59 -17.72
N ALA A 222 9.22 6.19 -18.64
CA ALA A 222 9.76 5.50 -19.81
C ALA A 222 10.91 4.53 -19.47
N ARG A 223 11.63 4.75 -18.35
CA ARG A 223 12.73 3.89 -17.86
C ARG A 223 12.32 3.19 -16.56
N PRO A 224 11.43 2.17 -16.62
CA PRO A 224 10.79 1.58 -15.44
C PRO A 224 11.80 0.92 -14.49
N TRP A 225 12.80 0.21 -15.00
CA TRP A 225 13.83 -0.42 -14.20
C TRP A 225 14.67 0.60 -13.42
N THR A 226 15.17 1.62 -14.10
CA THR A 226 15.95 2.69 -13.50
C THR A 226 15.14 3.46 -12.45
N GLN A 227 13.87 3.74 -12.76
CA GLN A 227 12.96 4.38 -11.82
C GLN A 227 12.70 3.51 -10.59
N GLY A 228 12.45 2.21 -10.78
CA GLY A 228 12.29 1.26 -9.68
C GLY A 228 13.53 1.24 -8.77
N LYS A 229 14.74 1.21 -9.34
CA LYS A 229 15.99 1.33 -8.57
C LYS A 229 16.06 2.64 -7.78
N ALA A 230 15.71 3.76 -8.38
CA ALA A 230 15.74 5.07 -7.72
C ALA A 230 14.75 5.12 -6.54
N GLU A 231 13.52 4.63 -6.74
CA GLU A 231 12.51 4.57 -5.67
C GLU A 231 12.85 3.53 -4.61
N GLY A 232 13.51 2.43 -4.96
CA GLY A 232 14.06 1.47 -3.99
C GLY A 232 15.13 2.10 -3.09
N ARG A 233 16.01 2.96 -3.64
CA ARG A 233 16.96 3.74 -2.82
C ARG A 233 16.24 4.74 -1.91
N ASP A 234 15.19 5.42 -2.41
CA ASP A 234 14.38 6.32 -1.59
C ASP A 234 13.70 5.57 -0.43
N ALA A 235 13.10 4.41 -0.71
CA ALA A 235 12.47 3.56 0.28
C ALA A 235 13.44 3.17 1.41
N VAL A 236 14.67 2.75 1.05
CA VAL A 236 15.71 2.40 2.02
C VAL A 236 16.18 3.63 2.82
N ARG A 237 16.39 4.78 2.16
CA ARG A 237 16.79 6.01 2.85
C ARG A 237 15.75 6.42 3.90
N ARG A 238 14.46 6.40 3.54
CA ARG A 238 13.36 6.70 4.46
C ARG A 238 13.23 5.67 5.58
N ALA A 239 13.43 4.39 5.28
CA ALA A 239 13.42 3.33 6.29
C ALA A 239 14.53 3.55 7.33
N LYS A 240 15.74 3.89 6.91
CA LYS A 240 16.85 4.25 7.81
C LYS A 240 16.50 5.45 8.68
N ALA A 241 15.91 6.50 8.10
CA ALA A 241 15.48 7.70 8.82
C ALA A 241 14.36 7.41 9.85
N MET A 242 13.57 6.35 9.65
CA MET A 242 12.54 5.86 10.58
C MET A 242 13.08 4.83 11.59
N ALA A 243 14.40 4.73 11.78
CA ALA A 243 15.05 3.76 12.67
C ALA A 243 14.79 2.28 12.31
N MET A 244 14.43 1.97 11.06
CA MET A 244 14.32 0.60 10.58
C MET A 244 15.68 0.05 10.16
N ALA A 245 16.09 -1.06 10.77
CA ALA A 245 17.36 -1.73 10.50
C ALA A 245 17.29 -2.64 9.25
N PRO A 246 18.43 -3.06 8.68
CA PRO A 246 18.48 -4.19 7.75
C PRO A 246 17.73 -5.41 8.28
N ARG A 247 17.26 -6.26 7.39
CA ARG A 247 16.33 -7.38 7.64
C ARG A 247 14.90 -6.97 7.95
N SER A 248 14.56 -5.67 7.97
CA SER A 248 13.16 -5.23 7.92
C SER A 248 12.55 -5.56 6.56
N ALA A 249 11.29 -5.99 6.53
CA ALA A 249 10.51 -5.99 5.30
C ALA A 249 10.05 -4.56 4.98
N LEU A 250 10.15 -4.16 3.71
CA LEU A 250 9.61 -2.92 3.16
C LEU A 250 8.60 -3.31 2.07
N TYR A 251 7.37 -2.86 2.17
CA TYR A 251 6.28 -3.27 1.28
C TYR A 251 6.03 -2.18 0.23
N LEU A 252 6.30 -2.52 -1.05
CA LEU A 252 5.90 -1.68 -2.18
C LEU A 252 4.41 -1.85 -2.41
N ASP A 253 3.66 -0.76 -2.32
CA ASP A 253 2.24 -0.70 -2.64
C ASP A 253 2.06 -0.40 -4.13
N MET A 254 1.38 -1.29 -4.81
CA MET A 254 0.96 -1.17 -6.19
C MET A 254 -0.54 -1.47 -6.29
N GLU A 255 -1.32 -0.45 -6.61
CA GLU A 255 -2.76 -0.59 -6.79
C GLU A 255 -3.11 -1.59 -7.90
N ALA A 256 -4.37 -2.03 -7.95
CA ALA A 256 -4.84 -2.91 -9.01
C ALA A 256 -4.63 -2.30 -10.40
N TYR A 257 -4.05 -3.06 -11.32
CA TYR A 257 -3.77 -2.65 -12.69
C TYR A 257 -4.04 -3.77 -13.69
N ASN A 258 -4.31 -3.40 -14.93
CA ASN A 258 -4.50 -4.37 -16.00
C ASN A 258 -3.15 -4.88 -16.54
N PHE A 259 -2.64 -5.97 -15.95
CA PHE A 259 -1.38 -6.60 -16.36
C PHE A 259 -1.52 -7.45 -17.64
N ARG A 260 -2.71 -7.58 -18.21
CA ARG A 260 -2.94 -8.26 -19.52
C ARG A 260 -2.72 -7.31 -20.68
N LYS A 261 -2.74 -6.01 -20.44
CA LYS A 261 -2.44 -5.01 -21.46
C LYS A 261 -0.94 -5.00 -21.72
N LYS A 262 -0.53 -5.35 -22.98
CA LYS A 262 0.86 -5.31 -23.44
C LYS A 262 1.50 -3.96 -23.09
N GLY A 263 2.76 -3.97 -22.69
CA GLY A 263 3.46 -2.79 -22.22
C GLY A 263 3.18 -2.41 -20.75
N CYS A 264 1.95 -2.59 -20.23
CA CYS A 264 1.69 -2.35 -18.81
C CYS A 264 2.28 -3.45 -17.92
N ALA A 265 2.10 -4.72 -18.32
CA ALA A 265 2.74 -5.84 -17.62
C ALA A 265 4.27 -5.66 -17.59
N ARG A 266 4.87 -5.46 -18.78
CA ARG A 266 6.31 -5.29 -18.94
C ARG A 266 6.89 -4.14 -18.11
N THR A 267 6.34 -2.93 -18.25
CA THR A 267 6.84 -1.75 -17.53
C THR A 267 6.66 -1.87 -16.03
N THR A 268 5.52 -2.41 -15.58
CA THR A 268 5.25 -2.60 -14.16
C THR A 268 6.17 -3.67 -13.56
N LEU A 269 6.38 -4.78 -14.26
CA LEU A 269 7.28 -5.86 -13.82
C LEU A 269 8.74 -5.34 -13.71
N ALA A 270 9.23 -4.61 -14.72
CA ALA A 270 10.58 -4.05 -14.69
C ALA A 270 10.77 -3.09 -13.50
N PHE A 271 9.79 -2.23 -13.22
CA PHE A 271 9.80 -1.34 -12.08
C PHE A 271 9.87 -2.09 -10.74
N ILE A 272 8.97 -3.08 -10.53
CA ILE A 272 8.92 -3.88 -9.30
C ILE A 272 10.24 -4.62 -9.08
N ARG A 273 10.82 -5.19 -10.14
CA ARG A 273 12.10 -5.90 -10.08
C ARG A 273 13.26 -4.96 -9.73
N GLY A 274 13.34 -3.79 -10.38
CA GLY A 274 14.35 -2.77 -10.07
C GLY A 274 14.29 -2.32 -8.62
N TRP A 275 13.07 -2.07 -8.11
CA TRP A 275 12.83 -1.73 -6.71
C TRP A 275 13.25 -2.87 -5.77
N SER A 276 12.80 -4.08 -6.04
CA SER A 276 13.05 -5.26 -5.21
C SER A 276 14.54 -5.60 -5.14
N ARG A 277 15.26 -5.55 -6.27
CA ARG A 277 16.71 -5.76 -6.33
C ARG A 277 17.44 -4.73 -5.47
N THR A 278 17.05 -3.46 -5.57
CA THR A 278 17.72 -2.39 -4.84
C THR A 278 17.48 -2.49 -3.33
N VAL A 279 16.24 -2.72 -2.90
CA VAL A 279 15.91 -2.95 -1.48
C VAL A 279 16.72 -4.11 -0.92
N ARG A 280 16.80 -5.22 -1.66
CA ARG A 280 17.59 -6.39 -1.28
C ARG A 280 19.09 -6.09 -1.18
N ALA A 281 19.65 -5.35 -2.14
CA ALA A 281 21.08 -5.00 -2.15
C ALA A 281 21.49 -4.17 -0.92
N HIS A 282 20.53 -3.48 -0.28
CA HIS A 282 20.76 -2.76 0.96
C HIS A 282 20.43 -3.56 2.23
N GLY A 283 20.23 -4.88 2.10
CA GLY A 283 19.99 -5.79 3.24
C GLY A 283 18.56 -5.79 3.79
N TYR A 284 17.59 -5.18 3.07
CA TYR A 284 16.17 -5.22 3.42
C TYR A 284 15.43 -6.30 2.63
N LEU A 285 14.27 -6.70 3.12
CA LEU A 285 13.40 -7.68 2.45
C LEU A 285 12.37 -6.92 1.59
N PRO A 286 12.40 -7.06 0.26
CA PRO A 286 11.36 -6.45 -0.58
C PRO A 286 10.03 -7.19 -0.41
N GLY A 287 9.01 -6.49 0.09
CA GLY A 287 7.62 -6.91 0.11
C GLY A 287 6.84 -6.27 -1.02
N PHE A 288 5.66 -6.80 -1.32
CA PHE A 288 4.78 -6.29 -2.36
C PHE A 288 3.32 -6.42 -1.93
N TYR A 289 2.60 -5.30 -1.98
CA TYR A 289 1.16 -5.24 -1.77
C TYR A 289 0.45 -4.97 -3.10
N SER A 290 -0.61 -5.70 -3.37
CA SER A 290 -1.52 -5.44 -4.48
C SER A 290 -2.81 -6.26 -4.37
N SER A 291 -3.81 -5.96 -5.22
CA SER A 291 -4.97 -6.83 -5.42
C SER A 291 -4.56 -8.24 -5.84
N ALA A 292 -5.22 -9.23 -5.25
CA ALA A 292 -4.96 -10.65 -5.49
C ALA A 292 -5.09 -11.06 -6.96
N ASP A 293 -6.11 -10.57 -7.65
CA ASP A 293 -6.38 -10.92 -9.06
C ASP A 293 -5.67 -10.01 -10.08
N SER A 294 -4.89 -9.02 -9.60
CA SER A 294 -4.09 -8.12 -10.42
C SER A 294 -2.59 -8.33 -10.16
N GLY A 295 -1.93 -7.44 -9.41
CA GLY A 295 -0.50 -7.44 -9.24
C GLY A 295 0.03 -8.73 -8.60
N VAL A 296 -0.70 -9.33 -7.67
CA VAL A 296 -0.31 -10.60 -7.04
C VAL A 296 -0.32 -11.74 -8.07
N ARG A 297 -1.36 -11.84 -8.88
CA ARG A 297 -1.43 -12.83 -9.97
C ARG A 297 -0.31 -12.59 -11.00
N HIS A 298 -0.01 -11.32 -11.33
CA HIS A 298 1.10 -10.99 -12.23
C HIS A 298 2.45 -11.48 -11.65
N MET A 299 2.71 -11.24 -10.36
CA MET A 299 3.94 -11.73 -9.71
C MET A 299 4.00 -13.27 -9.67
N GLU A 300 2.89 -13.95 -9.48
CA GLU A 300 2.85 -15.43 -9.56
C GLU A 300 3.13 -15.93 -10.98
N THR A 301 2.60 -15.28 -12.00
CA THR A 301 2.90 -15.61 -13.40
C THR A 301 4.39 -15.42 -13.69
N ALA A 302 4.98 -14.30 -13.27
CA ALA A 302 6.41 -14.04 -13.42
C ALA A 302 7.27 -15.06 -12.64
N ARG A 303 6.85 -15.46 -11.44
CA ARG A 303 7.52 -16.50 -10.63
C ARG A 303 7.53 -17.84 -11.35
N ARG A 304 6.40 -18.27 -11.93
CA ARG A 304 6.31 -19.52 -12.69
C ARG A 304 7.18 -19.49 -13.95
N ALA A 305 7.35 -18.33 -14.56
CA ALA A 305 8.25 -18.12 -15.69
C ALA A 305 9.74 -17.99 -15.28
N GLY A 306 10.08 -18.20 -13.99
CA GLY A 306 11.47 -18.18 -13.53
C GLY A 306 12.10 -16.78 -13.45
N VAL A 307 11.31 -15.71 -13.49
CA VAL A 307 11.80 -14.34 -13.41
C VAL A 307 12.53 -14.09 -12.10
N LYS A 308 13.69 -13.46 -12.18
CA LYS A 308 14.51 -13.10 -11.02
C LYS A 308 14.10 -11.74 -10.44
N ASP A 309 14.63 -11.41 -9.26
CA ASP A 309 14.44 -10.14 -8.57
C ASP A 309 12.96 -9.81 -8.20
N LEU A 310 12.13 -10.83 -8.07
CA LEU A 310 10.77 -10.69 -7.56
C LEU A 310 10.76 -10.33 -6.06
N PRO A 311 9.65 -9.75 -5.55
CA PRO A 311 9.47 -9.52 -4.12
C PRO A 311 9.62 -10.80 -3.29
N ALA A 312 10.18 -10.66 -2.08
CA ALA A 312 10.38 -11.78 -1.16
C ALA A 312 9.15 -12.08 -0.29
N VAL A 313 8.25 -11.12 -0.14
CA VAL A 313 7.04 -11.21 0.68
C VAL A 313 5.86 -10.71 -0.13
N MET A 314 4.72 -11.38 0.01
CA MET A 314 3.50 -11.06 -0.72
C MET A 314 2.40 -10.65 0.26
N TRP A 315 1.86 -9.43 0.07
CA TRP A 315 0.68 -8.92 0.76
C TRP A 315 -0.44 -8.77 -0.27
N PHE A 316 -1.45 -9.63 -0.18
CA PHE A 316 -2.54 -9.65 -1.14
C PHE A 316 -3.83 -9.11 -0.52
N ALA A 317 -4.52 -8.25 -1.28
CA ALA A 317 -5.86 -7.78 -0.95
C ALA A 317 -6.90 -8.66 -1.65
N ARG A 318 -7.74 -9.30 -0.84
CA ARG A 318 -8.96 -10.00 -1.27
C ARG A 318 -9.98 -9.92 -0.16
N TRP A 319 -10.92 -9.00 -0.31
CA TRP A 319 -11.92 -8.75 0.71
C TRP A 319 -13.06 -9.78 0.68
N HIS A 320 -13.91 -9.72 1.71
CA HIS A 320 -15.06 -10.61 1.89
C HIS A 320 -14.71 -12.10 2.03
N MET A 321 -13.48 -12.38 2.45
CA MET A 321 -13.03 -13.74 2.76
C MET A 321 -12.52 -13.82 4.21
N GLY A 322 -12.52 -15.03 4.77
CA GLY A 322 -11.97 -15.25 6.11
C GLY A 322 -10.46 -14.97 6.17
N PRO A 323 -9.92 -14.64 7.36
CA PRO A 323 -8.54 -14.19 7.56
C PRO A 323 -7.51 -15.32 7.39
N SER A 324 -7.28 -15.78 6.17
CA SER A 324 -6.35 -16.88 5.86
C SER A 324 -5.27 -16.44 4.88
N VAL A 325 -4.01 -16.55 5.26
CA VAL A 325 -2.85 -16.35 4.37
C VAL A 325 -2.62 -17.55 3.42
N ASN A 326 -3.33 -18.67 3.62
CA ASN A 326 -3.09 -19.91 2.90
C ASN A 326 -4.11 -20.20 1.79
N LYS A 327 -5.26 -19.53 1.80
CA LYS A 327 -6.38 -19.78 0.88
C LYS A 327 -6.45 -18.70 -0.22
N GLU A 328 -5.36 -18.50 -0.98
CA GLU A 328 -5.33 -17.54 -2.08
C GLU A 328 -5.19 -18.27 -3.41
N ARG A 329 -6.23 -18.19 -4.25
CA ARG A 329 -6.32 -18.89 -5.55
C ARG A 329 -5.36 -18.33 -6.61
N SER A 330 -4.96 -17.06 -6.49
CA SER A 330 -4.00 -16.43 -7.41
C SER A 330 -2.55 -16.83 -7.13
N LEU A 331 -2.29 -17.59 -6.06
CA LEU A 331 -0.97 -18.07 -5.66
C LEU A 331 -0.95 -19.59 -5.60
N ALA A 332 0.07 -20.22 -6.17
CA ALA A 332 0.31 -21.65 -5.97
C ALA A 332 0.49 -21.96 -4.48
N GLY A 333 0.16 -23.18 -4.08
CA GLY A 333 0.13 -23.59 -2.67
C GLY A 333 1.44 -23.35 -1.92
N GLY A 334 2.60 -23.52 -2.55
CA GLY A 334 3.93 -23.31 -2.00
C GLY A 334 4.53 -21.92 -2.26
N ALA A 335 3.91 -21.10 -3.13
CA ALA A 335 4.45 -19.80 -3.48
C ALA A 335 4.48 -18.85 -2.28
N TRP A 336 5.56 -18.13 -2.10
CA TRP A 336 5.77 -17.23 -0.94
C TRP A 336 5.46 -17.92 0.39
N LYS A 337 6.04 -19.09 0.62
CA LYS A 337 6.00 -19.84 1.88
C LYS A 337 7.39 -20.39 2.22
N PRO A 338 7.65 -20.68 3.50
CA PRO A 338 6.87 -20.31 4.69
C PRO A 338 7.04 -18.83 5.08
N HIS A 339 6.14 -18.34 5.91
CA HIS A 339 6.24 -17.04 6.60
C HIS A 339 6.48 -15.83 5.67
N ARG A 340 5.75 -15.74 4.53
CA ARG A 340 5.94 -14.70 3.51
C ARG A 340 4.62 -14.17 2.93
N ARG A 341 3.50 -14.35 3.66
CA ARG A 341 2.19 -13.91 3.19
C ARG A 341 1.48 -13.04 4.19
N ILE A 342 0.81 -12.01 3.67
CA ILE A 342 -0.16 -11.18 4.40
C ILE A 342 -1.42 -11.16 3.54
N HIS A 343 -2.58 -11.24 4.18
CA HIS A 343 -3.89 -11.16 3.57
C HIS A 343 -4.67 -9.98 4.16
N GLN A 344 -4.88 -8.93 3.37
CA GLN A 344 -5.87 -7.89 3.67
C GLN A 344 -7.24 -8.44 3.28
N TYR A 345 -8.03 -8.83 4.30
CA TYR A 345 -9.28 -9.57 4.10
C TYR A 345 -10.54 -8.73 4.26
N ALA A 346 -10.42 -7.53 4.77
CA ALA A 346 -11.49 -6.54 4.84
C ALA A 346 -10.88 -5.15 4.85
N GLY A 347 -11.46 -4.24 4.09
CA GLY A 347 -11.07 -2.84 4.07
C GLY A 347 -12.18 -1.96 4.61
N ASP A 348 -11.83 -0.72 4.93
CA ASP A 348 -12.76 0.34 5.28
C ASP A 348 -13.66 0.01 6.50
N VAL A 349 -13.09 -0.63 7.50
CA VAL A 349 -13.83 -1.05 8.69
C VAL A 349 -13.61 -0.06 9.82
N THR A 350 -14.70 0.46 10.37
CA THR A 350 -14.64 1.29 11.59
C THR A 350 -14.68 0.44 12.84
N GLU A 351 -13.66 0.55 13.68
CA GLU A 351 -13.60 -0.15 14.97
C GLU A 351 -13.28 0.81 16.12
N THR A 352 -13.69 0.42 17.32
CA THR A 352 -13.40 1.16 18.56
C THR A 352 -12.78 0.22 19.59
N HIS A 353 -11.58 0.54 20.04
CA HIS A 353 -10.89 -0.21 21.07
C HIS A 353 -10.27 0.74 22.10
N GLY A 354 -10.48 0.44 23.39
CA GLY A 354 -10.01 1.29 24.49
C GLY A 354 -10.53 2.73 24.40
N GLY A 355 -11.76 2.92 23.91
CA GLY A 355 -12.39 4.23 23.72
C GLY A 355 -11.86 5.05 22.52
N ARG A 356 -11.00 4.48 21.67
CA ARG A 356 -10.48 5.15 20.48
C ARG A 356 -11.03 4.51 19.21
N ARG A 357 -11.71 5.32 18.39
CA ARG A 357 -12.30 4.91 17.12
C ARG A 357 -11.30 5.14 15.99
N MET A 358 -11.12 4.14 15.10
CA MET A 358 -10.34 4.27 13.88
C MET A 358 -11.04 3.58 12.72
N ARG A 359 -10.76 4.04 11.52
CA ARG A 359 -11.08 3.40 10.25
C ARG A 359 -9.84 2.66 9.79
N ILE A 360 -9.95 1.38 9.52
CA ILE A 360 -8.82 0.47 9.30
C ILE A 360 -9.12 -0.56 8.22
N ASP A 361 -8.06 -1.13 7.67
CA ASP A 361 -8.11 -2.36 6.91
C ASP A 361 -7.58 -3.53 7.73
N ARG A 362 -8.28 -4.65 7.70
CA ARG A 362 -7.98 -5.84 8.50
C ARG A 362 -7.03 -6.78 7.78
N ASN A 363 -6.00 -7.23 8.47
CA ASN A 363 -4.99 -8.11 7.92
C ASN A 363 -4.76 -9.37 8.77
N ALA A 364 -4.57 -10.49 8.08
CA ALA A 364 -3.96 -11.69 8.63
C ALA A 364 -2.50 -11.75 8.17
N VAL A 365 -1.58 -11.97 9.08
CA VAL A 365 -0.13 -11.89 8.83
C VAL A 365 0.54 -13.21 9.18
N ASP A 366 1.43 -13.68 8.31
CA ASP A 366 2.49 -14.65 8.58
C ASP A 366 3.69 -14.25 7.73
N ALA A 367 4.40 -13.20 8.16
CA ALA A 367 5.38 -12.51 7.35
C ALA A 367 6.40 -11.70 8.15
N PRO A 368 7.55 -11.34 7.54
CA PRO A 368 8.51 -10.44 8.12
C PRO A 368 7.95 -9.04 8.37
N VAL A 369 8.39 -8.42 9.46
CA VAL A 369 8.04 -7.06 9.91
C VAL A 369 9.28 -6.18 9.98
N ALA A 370 9.09 -4.90 10.33
CA ALA A 370 10.22 -4.00 10.57
C ALA A 370 11.02 -4.42 11.81
N VAL A 371 12.34 -4.32 11.70
CA VAL A 371 13.31 -4.41 12.80
C VAL A 371 13.64 -2.99 13.21
N ILE A 372 13.14 -2.55 14.35
CA ILE A 372 13.32 -1.18 14.85
C ILE A 372 14.55 -1.12 15.78
N LYS A 373 15.40 -0.09 15.56
CA LYS A 373 16.58 0.21 16.43
C LYS A 373 16.21 1.09 17.62
#